data_7d70d02f25ca339919eeeaa135761d77
#
_entry.id   7d70d02f25ca339919eeeaa135761d77
#
_cell.length_a   1.000
_cell.length_b   1.000
_cell.length_c   1.000
_cell.angle_alpha   90.00
_cell.angle_beta   90.00
_cell.angle_gamma   90.00
#
_symmetry.space_group_name_H-M   'P 1'
#
loop_
_entity.id
_entity.type
_entity.pdbx_description
1 polymer ?
#
loop_
_entity_poly.entity_id
_entity_poly.type
_entity_poly.pdbx_seq_one_letter_code
_entity_poly.pdbx_strand_id
1 'polypeptide(L)'
;MDPDERDSVATQFGVSAEQVERDHLISHVLAFLSREFGDRIHFIGGTALARTHLPDGRLSEDIDLIAVGSRKEVAGDLDAALPRAIARTHGRLTVEPALSATADTLPVLLRPSDGRPVRLQLLSARDRVVWPTERRDLFQRYADAPTAELLVPTLPAFAASKTATWTDRHAARDLWDLWALSRVGAIDAGAAALFRRYGPTNRAPTLRMFDRAPSDAEWQAQLAGQTRL
;
A
#
# COMPACT_ATOMS: atom_id res chain seq x y z
N MET A 1 -8.68 14.38 13.34
CA MET A 1 -9.21 14.62 11.96
C MET A 1 -10.39 15.58 12.04
N ASP A 2 -10.37 16.62 11.25
CA ASP A 2 -11.47 17.57 11.10
C ASP A 2 -12.68 16.90 10.42
N PRO A 3 -13.93 17.13 10.88
CA PRO A 3 -15.13 16.59 10.25
C PRO A 3 -15.30 16.99 8.77
N ASP A 4 -14.97 18.24 8.43
CA ASP A 4 -15.09 18.76 7.06
C ASP A 4 -14.06 18.08 6.12
N GLU A 5 -12.84 17.83 6.61
CA GLU A 5 -11.83 17.04 5.86
C GLU A 5 -12.32 15.61 5.64
N ARG A 6 -12.90 14.97 6.66
CA ARG A 6 -13.45 13.62 6.56
C ARG A 6 -14.52 13.56 5.47
N ASP A 7 -15.48 14.48 5.51
CA ASP A 7 -16.61 14.50 4.58
C ASP A 7 -16.16 14.86 3.15
N SER A 8 -15.13 15.71 3.02
CA SER A 8 -14.48 16.04 1.75
C SER A 8 -13.83 14.79 1.13
N VAL A 9 -13.01 14.06 1.89
CA VAL A 9 -12.35 12.84 1.42
C VAL A 9 -13.38 11.74 1.10
N ALA A 10 -14.41 11.56 1.94
CA ALA A 10 -15.51 10.62 1.67
C ALA A 10 -16.20 10.94 0.35
N THR A 11 -16.46 12.22 0.10
CA THR A 11 -17.08 12.71 -1.14
C THR A 11 -16.16 12.53 -2.35
N GLN A 12 -14.88 12.87 -2.22
CA GLN A 12 -13.89 12.74 -3.30
C GLN A 12 -13.81 11.30 -3.80
N PHE A 13 -13.67 10.33 -2.90
CA PHE A 13 -13.48 8.92 -3.26
C PHE A 13 -14.79 8.13 -3.35
N GLY A 14 -15.92 8.67 -2.90
CA GLY A 14 -17.20 7.97 -2.86
C GLY A 14 -17.22 6.81 -1.88
N VAL A 15 -16.59 6.98 -0.72
CA VAL A 15 -16.41 5.94 0.31
C VAL A 15 -17.11 6.30 1.61
N SER A 16 -17.28 5.32 2.51
CA SER A 16 -17.86 5.55 3.84
C SER A 16 -16.92 6.33 4.77
N ALA A 17 -17.48 7.01 5.76
CA ALA A 17 -16.71 7.69 6.81
C ALA A 17 -15.72 6.73 7.51
N GLU A 18 -16.13 5.48 7.78
CA GLU A 18 -15.27 4.47 8.40
C GLU A 18 -14.03 4.15 7.54
N GLN A 19 -14.16 4.21 6.21
CA GLN A 19 -13.02 4.02 5.31
C GLN A 19 -12.07 5.22 5.36
N VAL A 20 -12.60 6.43 5.50
CA VAL A 20 -11.80 7.65 5.69
C VAL A 20 -11.07 7.61 7.04
N GLU A 21 -11.73 7.17 8.11
CA GLU A 21 -11.11 7.00 9.43
C GLU A 21 -9.96 5.98 9.40
N ARG A 22 -10.12 4.90 8.63
CA ARG A 22 -9.04 3.94 8.40
C ARG A 22 -7.87 4.57 7.62
N ASP A 23 -8.15 5.35 6.58
CA ASP A 23 -7.14 6.06 5.80
C ASP A 23 -6.39 7.11 6.64
N HIS A 24 -7.10 7.77 7.57
CA HIS A 24 -6.52 8.68 8.55
C HIS A 24 -5.57 7.94 9.52
N LEU A 25 -5.99 6.79 10.06
CA LEU A 25 -5.13 5.93 10.87
C LEU A 25 -3.86 5.53 10.11
N ILE A 26 -3.99 5.11 8.83
CA ILE A 26 -2.87 4.77 7.96
C ILE A 26 -1.91 5.96 7.82
N SER A 27 -2.41 7.20 7.65
CA SER A 27 -1.58 8.40 7.53
C SER A 27 -0.66 8.60 8.74
N HIS A 28 -1.20 8.44 9.96
CA HIS A 28 -0.42 8.57 11.19
C HIS A 28 0.58 7.42 11.39
N VAL A 29 0.20 6.18 11.04
CA VAL A 29 1.12 5.04 11.07
C VAL A 29 2.27 5.23 10.08
N LEU A 30 1.99 5.70 8.87
CA LEU A 30 3.02 5.97 7.85
C LEU A 30 3.99 7.08 8.31
N ALA A 31 3.49 8.14 8.94
CA ALA A 31 4.36 9.19 9.50
C ALA A 31 5.27 8.65 10.61
N PHE A 32 4.75 7.77 11.47
CA PHE A 32 5.57 7.07 12.47
C PHE A 32 6.62 6.17 11.82
N LEU A 33 6.23 5.34 10.82
CA LEU A 33 7.15 4.45 10.11
C LEU A 33 8.25 5.23 9.37
N SER A 34 7.91 6.35 8.75
CA SER A 34 8.87 7.25 8.11
C SER A 34 9.95 7.73 9.09
N ARG A 35 9.52 8.22 10.25
CA ARG A 35 10.43 8.79 11.26
C ARG A 35 11.34 7.75 11.90
N GLU A 36 10.81 6.58 12.26
CA GLU A 36 11.54 5.60 13.09
C GLU A 36 12.16 4.46 12.25
N PHE A 37 11.63 4.18 11.06
CA PHE A 37 12.01 3.02 10.25
C PHE A 37 12.31 3.35 8.79
N GLY A 38 12.36 4.62 8.38
CA GLY A 38 12.45 5.05 6.99
C GLY A 38 13.57 4.40 6.17
N ASP A 39 14.73 4.11 6.79
CA ASP A 39 15.86 3.45 6.13
C ASP A 39 15.83 1.91 6.26
N ARG A 40 14.90 1.37 7.01
CA ARG A 40 14.81 -0.06 7.35
C ARG A 40 13.67 -0.78 6.65
N ILE A 41 12.86 -0.05 5.91
CA ILE A 41 11.70 -0.59 5.19
C ILE A 41 11.55 0.01 3.80
N HIS A 42 11.05 -0.80 2.86
CA HIS A 42 10.46 -0.30 1.62
C HIS A 42 8.94 -0.37 1.75
N PHE A 43 8.26 0.71 1.43
CA PHE A 43 6.80 0.78 1.42
C PHE A 43 6.29 0.48 0.03
N ILE A 44 5.48 -0.57 -0.10
CA ILE A 44 5.03 -1.12 -1.39
C ILE A 44 3.51 -1.26 -1.44
N GLY A 45 3.00 -1.84 -2.51
CA GLY A 45 1.58 -2.19 -2.64
C GLY A 45 0.68 -1.04 -3.07
N GLY A 46 -0.63 -1.26 -2.93
CA GLY A 46 -1.66 -0.30 -3.36
C GLY A 46 -1.64 1.00 -2.58
N THR A 47 -1.37 0.92 -1.28
CA THR A 47 -1.31 2.11 -0.41
C THR A 47 -0.10 2.98 -0.73
N ALA A 48 1.06 2.38 -1.01
CA ALA A 48 2.24 3.12 -1.45
C ALA A 48 1.97 3.86 -2.77
N LEU A 49 1.35 3.19 -3.74
CA LEU A 49 0.96 3.81 -5.01
C LEU A 49 -0.03 4.97 -4.80
N ALA A 50 -1.06 4.80 -3.96
CA ALA A 50 -2.06 5.80 -3.64
C ALA A 50 -1.53 6.98 -2.80
N ARG A 51 -0.37 6.82 -2.16
CA ARG A 51 0.26 7.88 -1.38
C ARG A 51 1.40 8.59 -2.10
N THR A 52 1.73 8.16 -3.33
CA THR A 52 2.84 8.72 -4.09
C THR A 52 2.43 9.14 -5.50
N HIS A 53 2.27 8.19 -6.40
CA HIS A 53 2.09 8.44 -7.83
C HIS A 53 0.62 8.62 -8.25
N LEU A 54 -0.34 8.11 -7.47
CA LEU A 54 -1.78 8.19 -7.77
C LEU A 54 -2.58 8.70 -6.55
N PRO A 55 -2.32 9.91 -6.04
CA PRO A 55 -2.97 10.42 -4.82
C PRO A 55 -4.50 10.59 -4.98
N ASP A 56 -4.97 10.85 -6.19
CA ASP A 56 -6.38 11.00 -6.52
C ASP A 56 -7.01 9.71 -7.08
N GLY A 57 -6.31 8.60 -7.02
CA GLY A 57 -6.74 7.31 -7.54
C GLY A 57 -7.83 6.65 -6.69
N ARG A 58 -7.49 5.65 -5.92
CA ARG A 58 -8.37 4.97 -4.97
C ARG A 58 -7.74 4.92 -3.58
N LEU A 59 -8.56 4.86 -2.55
CA LEU A 59 -8.06 4.55 -1.21
C LEU A 59 -7.61 3.07 -1.16
N SER A 60 -6.68 2.80 -0.26
CA SER A 60 -6.18 1.44 -0.01
C SER A 60 -6.13 1.19 1.50
N GLU A 61 -6.25 -0.07 1.90
CA GLU A 61 -6.57 -0.44 3.28
C GLU A 61 -5.42 -1.11 4.02
N ASP A 62 -4.40 -1.54 3.29
CA ASP A 62 -3.32 -2.38 3.79
C ASP A 62 -1.99 -1.59 3.80
N ILE A 63 -1.11 -1.89 4.73
CA ILE A 63 0.26 -1.38 4.76
C ILE A 63 1.19 -2.55 4.44
N ASP A 64 1.81 -2.53 3.26
CA ASP A 64 2.73 -3.56 2.80
C ASP A 64 4.17 -3.04 2.86
N LEU A 65 5.03 -3.73 3.59
CA LEU A 65 6.41 -3.36 3.82
C LEU A 65 7.35 -4.50 3.43
N ILE A 66 8.54 -4.15 2.92
CA ILE A 66 9.67 -5.08 2.82
C ILE A 66 10.75 -4.62 3.79
N ALA A 67 11.21 -5.50 4.67
CA ALA A 67 12.30 -5.21 5.58
C ALA A 67 13.63 -5.11 4.80
N VAL A 68 14.39 -4.06 5.09
CA VAL A 68 15.80 -3.92 4.65
C VAL A 68 16.66 -4.64 5.70
N GLY A 69 17.44 -5.62 5.26
CA GLY A 69 18.25 -6.44 6.16
C GLY A 69 17.44 -7.54 6.87
N SER A 70 17.60 -7.67 8.17
CA SER A 70 16.98 -8.72 8.98
C SER A 70 15.50 -8.44 9.25
N ARG A 71 14.60 -9.16 8.59
CA ARG A 71 13.16 -9.07 8.87
C ARG A 71 12.84 -9.34 10.35
N LYS A 72 13.53 -10.30 10.97
CA LYS A 72 13.30 -10.66 12.38
C LYS A 72 13.58 -9.50 13.33
N GLU A 73 14.66 -8.77 13.09
CA GLU A 73 15.02 -7.58 13.88
C GLU A 73 14.00 -6.46 13.66
N VAL A 74 13.69 -6.14 12.40
CA VAL A 74 12.70 -5.11 12.07
C VAL A 74 11.34 -5.44 12.66
N ALA A 75 10.90 -6.71 12.60
CA ALA A 75 9.65 -7.16 13.18
C ALA A 75 9.62 -7.00 14.71
N GLY A 76 10.70 -7.39 15.40
CA GLY A 76 10.81 -7.23 16.86
C GLY A 76 10.76 -5.75 17.30
N ASP A 77 11.45 -4.88 16.56
CA ASP A 77 11.44 -3.45 16.84
C ASP A 77 10.08 -2.81 16.57
N LEU A 78 9.39 -3.23 15.49
CA LEU A 78 8.03 -2.80 15.20
C LEU A 78 7.03 -3.27 16.27
N ASP A 79 7.12 -4.52 16.72
CA ASP A 79 6.27 -5.05 17.81
C ASP A 79 6.43 -4.23 19.11
N ALA A 80 7.64 -3.80 19.41
CA ALA A 80 7.91 -2.98 20.58
C ALA A 80 7.40 -1.53 20.44
N ALA A 81 7.47 -0.94 19.23
CA ALA A 81 7.22 0.47 19.00
C ALA A 81 5.76 0.78 18.59
N LEU A 82 5.13 -0.04 17.73
CA LEU A 82 3.79 0.20 17.20
C LEU A 82 2.71 0.42 18.26
N PRO A 83 2.67 -0.30 19.40
CA PRO A 83 1.61 -0.09 20.40
C PRO A 83 1.48 1.34 20.93
N ARG A 84 2.55 2.13 20.86
CA ARG A 84 2.55 3.53 21.32
C ARG A 84 2.76 4.54 20.20
N ALA A 85 2.92 4.08 18.96
CA ALA A 85 3.32 4.88 17.81
C ALA A 85 2.46 6.15 17.62
N ILE A 86 1.16 6.00 17.78
CA ILE A 86 0.16 7.04 17.52
C ILE A 86 -0.79 7.24 18.72
N ALA A 87 -0.30 6.98 19.93
CA ALA A 87 -1.14 6.98 21.14
C ALA A 87 -1.84 8.33 21.41
N ARG A 88 -1.29 9.44 20.90
CA ARG A 88 -1.89 10.78 21.08
C ARG A 88 -3.10 11.02 20.18
N THR A 89 -3.18 10.37 19.03
CA THR A 89 -4.22 10.61 18.02
C THR A 89 -5.26 9.49 17.94
N HIS A 90 -4.83 8.23 18.09
CA HIS A 90 -5.69 7.05 17.92
C HIS A 90 -5.67 6.10 19.13
N GLY A 91 -5.10 6.53 20.25
CA GLY A 91 -4.92 5.65 21.39
C GLY A 91 -3.85 4.59 21.15
N ARG A 92 -3.77 3.63 22.07
CA ARG A 92 -2.82 2.53 21.98
C ARG A 92 -3.26 1.52 20.93
N LEU A 93 -2.34 1.13 20.04
CA LEU A 93 -2.59 0.06 19.08
C LEU A 93 -2.36 -1.33 19.70
N THR A 94 -3.19 -2.28 19.33
CA THR A 94 -2.92 -3.71 19.51
C THR A 94 -2.39 -4.27 18.20
N VAL A 95 -1.31 -5.07 18.24
CA VAL A 95 -0.71 -5.74 17.08
C VAL A 95 -0.96 -7.24 17.22
N GLU A 96 -1.80 -7.82 16.39
CA GLU A 96 -2.24 -9.21 16.50
C GLU A 96 -2.26 -9.94 15.16
N PRO A 97 -1.58 -11.09 15.09
CA PRO A 97 -0.53 -11.58 16.00
C PRO A 97 0.72 -10.70 15.95
N ALA A 98 1.71 -10.92 16.82
CA ALA A 98 2.97 -10.18 16.75
C ALA A 98 3.68 -10.41 15.40
N LEU A 99 4.29 -9.37 14.81
CA LEU A 99 5.01 -9.46 13.54
C LEU A 99 6.19 -10.44 13.61
N SER A 100 6.89 -10.45 14.75
CA SER A 100 8.02 -11.36 14.98
C SER A 100 7.61 -12.84 15.09
N ALA A 101 6.35 -13.11 15.46
CA ALA A 101 5.78 -14.44 15.55
C ALA A 101 5.04 -14.90 14.28
N THR A 102 4.94 -14.01 13.28
CA THR A 102 4.13 -14.24 12.08
C THR A 102 5.04 -14.51 10.87
N ALA A 103 4.65 -15.46 10.01
CA ALA A 103 5.31 -15.68 8.73
C ALA A 103 5.22 -14.40 7.86
N ASP A 104 6.23 -14.16 7.03
CA ASP A 104 6.30 -12.94 6.21
C ASP A 104 5.21 -12.87 5.11
N THR A 105 4.58 -14.00 4.80
CA THR A 105 3.45 -14.09 3.86
C THR A 105 2.09 -13.75 4.49
N LEU A 106 2.03 -13.61 5.82
CA LEU A 106 0.79 -13.36 6.54
C LEU A 106 0.77 -11.93 7.12
N PRO A 107 -0.34 -11.21 6.99
CA PRO A 107 -0.50 -9.91 7.63
C PRO A 107 -0.81 -10.05 9.12
N VAL A 108 -0.52 -8.99 9.86
CA VAL A 108 -1.04 -8.76 11.22
C VAL A 108 -2.10 -7.67 11.18
N LEU A 109 -2.89 -7.54 12.24
CA LEU A 109 -3.89 -6.50 12.40
C LEU A 109 -3.40 -5.45 13.39
N LEU A 110 -3.35 -4.21 12.95
CA LEU A 110 -3.20 -3.05 13.81
C LEU A 110 -4.61 -2.60 14.22
N ARG A 111 -4.94 -2.76 15.50
CA ARG A 111 -6.26 -2.38 16.03
C ARG A 111 -6.11 -1.13 16.90
N PRO A 112 -6.72 -0.01 16.54
CA PRO A 112 -6.87 1.14 17.44
C PRO A 112 -7.87 0.81 18.55
N SER A 113 -7.95 1.67 19.59
CA SER A 113 -8.96 1.56 20.65
C SER A 113 -10.37 1.62 20.08
N ASP A 114 -10.55 2.52 19.10
CA ASP A 114 -11.79 2.73 18.38
C ASP A 114 -11.52 2.72 16.88
N GLY A 115 -12.47 2.22 16.09
CA GLY A 115 -12.38 2.22 14.64
C GLY A 115 -11.96 0.87 14.05
N ARG A 116 -11.76 0.86 12.73
CA ARG A 116 -11.47 -0.36 11.96
C ARG A 116 -9.98 -0.71 12.00
N PRO A 117 -9.66 -2.01 12.07
CA PRO A 117 -8.27 -2.44 12.01
C PRO A 117 -7.66 -2.17 10.62
N VAL A 118 -6.34 -1.97 10.61
CA VAL A 118 -5.50 -1.90 9.42
C VAL A 118 -4.66 -3.17 9.35
N ARG A 119 -4.56 -3.77 8.16
CA ARG A 119 -3.66 -4.89 7.92
C ARG A 119 -2.26 -4.33 7.66
N LEU A 120 -1.27 -4.90 8.34
CA LEU A 120 0.13 -4.62 8.09
C LEU A 120 0.85 -5.92 7.75
N GLN A 121 1.56 -5.95 6.63
CA GLN A 121 2.40 -7.06 6.23
C GLN A 121 3.86 -6.62 6.17
N LEU A 122 4.75 -7.38 6.80
CA LEU A 122 6.18 -7.17 6.73
C LEU A 122 6.83 -8.35 6.03
N LEU A 123 7.22 -8.14 4.79
CA LEU A 123 7.86 -9.12 3.93
C LEU A 123 9.38 -9.16 4.19
N SER A 124 10.01 -10.32 3.96
CA SER A 124 11.46 -10.44 3.84
C SER A 124 11.91 -10.06 2.43
N ALA A 125 13.05 -9.43 2.26
CA ALA A 125 13.68 -9.25 0.96
C ALA A 125 14.33 -10.55 0.43
N ARG A 126 14.47 -11.57 1.28
CA ARG A 126 15.06 -12.86 0.90
C ARG A 126 14.12 -13.59 -0.06
N ASP A 127 14.67 -14.08 -1.15
CA ASP A 127 13.96 -14.88 -2.16
C ASP A 127 12.77 -14.14 -2.82
N ARG A 128 12.80 -12.80 -2.79
CA ARG A 128 11.79 -11.93 -3.41
C ARG A 128 12.41 -10.95 -4.36
N VAL A 129 11.63 -10.58 -5.36
CA VAL A 129 11.97 -9.44 -6.20
C VAL A 129 11.78 -8.16 -5.41
N VAL A 130 12.87 -7.42 -5.23
CA VAL A 130 12.82 -6.03 -4.77
C VAL A 130 12.90 -5.14 -6.01
N TRP A 131 11.79 -4.50 -6.32
CA TRP A 131 11.68 -3.59 -7.46
C TRP A 131 12.54 -2.34 -7.23
N PRO A 132 13.05 -1.69 -8.29
CA PRO A 132 13.76 -0.43 -8.16
C PRO A 132 12.94 0.59 -7.35
N THR A 133 13.56 1.20 -6.35
CA THR A 133 12.92 2.13 -5.43
C THR A 133 13.54 3.52 -5.51
N GLU A 134 12.77 4.50 -5.10
CA GLU A 134 13.18 5.88 -4.87
C GLU A 134 12.65 6.37 -3.53
N ARG A 135 13.31 7.35 -2.93
CA ARG A 135 12.82 8.03 -1.74
C ARG A 135 11.79 9.07 -2.18
N ARG A 136 10.64 9.09 -1.53
CA ARG A 136 9.55 9.94 -1.95
C ARG A 136 8.70 10.42 -0.79
N ASP A 137 8.31 11.70 -0.83
CA ASP A 137 7.29 12.25 0.05
C ASP A 137 5.96 11.54 -0.17
N LEU A 138 5.29 11.21 0.93
CA LEU A 138 3.97 10.60 0.90
C LEU A 138 2.90 11.69 0.96
N PHE A 139 1.94 11.60 0.08
CA PHE A 139 0.79 12.50 0.09
C PHE A 139 -0.06 12.25 1.35
N GLN A 140 -0.10 13.23 2.25
CA GLN A 140 -0.94 13.22 3.44
C GLN A 140 -2.22 14.00 3.16
N ARG A 141 -3.38 13.37 3.38
CA ARG A 141 -4.69 13.94 3.06
C ARG A 141 -5.28 14.79 4.18
N TYR A 142 -4.69 14.71 5.37
CA TYR A 142 -5.23 15.30 6.59
C TYR A 142 -4.23 16.29 7.19
N ALA A 143 -4.72 17.47 7.59
CA ALA A 143 -3.88 18.55 8.10
C ALA A 143 -3.19 18.19 9.43
N ASP A 144 -3.77 17.29 10.22
CA ASP A 144 -3.19 16.81 11.48
C ASP A 144 -2.20 15.65 11.30
N ALA A 145 -2.10 15.07 10.09
CA ALA A 145 -1.14 14.02 9.82
C ALA A 145 0.26 14.60 9.54
N PRO A 146 1.32 14.18 10.26
CA PRO A 146 2.68 14.66 10.00
C PRO A 146 3.16 14.26 8.60
N THR A 147 4.11 15.03 8.05
CA THR A 147 4.81 14.67 6.82
C THR A 147 5.51 13.32 6.95
N ALA A 148 5.59 12.60 5.84
CA ALA A 148 6.24 11.30 5.79
C ALA A 148 6.98 11.13 4.46
N GLU A 149 8.14 10.47 4.50
CA GLU A 149 8.94 10.12 3.34
C GLU A 149 9.42 8.68 3.49
N LEU A 150 9.24 7.85 2.47
CA LEU A 150 9.66 6.45 2.48
C LEU A 150 10.31 6.04 1.15
N LEU A 151 11.05 4.93 1.18
CA LEU A 151 11.49 4.23 -0.02
C LEU A 151 10.29 3.50 -0.62
N VAL A 152 9.92 3.87 -1.85
CA VAL A 152 8.80 3.29 -2.60
C VAL A 152 9.25 2.86 -3.98
N PRO A 153 8.57 1.93 -4.67
CA PRO A 153 8.89 1.61 -6.05
C PRO A 153 8.84 2.85 -6.95
N THR A 154 9.75 2.97 -7.90
CA THR A 154 9.67 3.99 -8.94
C THR A 154 8.38 3.84 -9.77
N LEU A 155 7.95 4.89 -10.46
CA LEU A 155 6.72 4.84 -11.25
C LEU A 155 6.72 3.69 -12.27
N PRO A 156 7.79 3.44 -13.08
CA PRO A 156 7.85 2.27 -13.95
C PRO A 156 7.87 0.93 -13.18
N ALA A 157 8.46 0.91 -11.99
CA ALA A 157 8.47 -0.29 -11.15
C ALA A 157 7.08 -0.63 -10.60
N PHE A 158 6.27 0.38 -10.23
CA PHE A 158 4.86 0.16 -9.91
C PHE A 158 4.09 -0.46 -11.09
N ALA A 159 4.24 0.08 -12.29
CA ALA A 159 3.57 -0.47 -13.47
C ALA A 159 3.98 -1.94 -13.72
N ALA A 160 5.29 -2.24 -13.65
CA ALA A 160 5.80 -3.60 -13.83
C ALA A 160 5.32 -4.55 -12.72
N SER A 161 5.37 -4.13 -11.45
CA SER A 161 4.93 -4.94 -10.32
C SER A 161 3.42 -5.21 -10.35
N LYS A 162 2.61 -4.21 -10.71
CA LYS A 162 1.16 -4.38 -10.88
C LYS A 162 0.80 -5.29 -12.04
N THR A 163 1.58 -5.26 -13.12
CA THR A 163 1.44 -6.23 -14.20
C THR A 163 1.75 -7.65 -13.71
N ALA A 164 2.79 -7.82 -12.89
CA ALA A 164 3.13 -9.13 -12.32
C ALA A 164 2.03 -9.65 -11.36
N THR A 165 1.51 -8.79 -10.47
CA THR A 165 0.42 -9.19 -9.57
C THR A 165 -0.89 -9.45 -10.30
N TRP A 166 -1.17 -8.71 -11.37
CA TRP A 166 -2.31 -8.98 -12.24
C TRP A 166 -2.22 -10.37 -12.87
N THR A 167 -1.06 -10.74 -13.44
CA THR A 167 -0.88 -12.07 -14.07
C THR A 167 -0.94 -13.22 -13.07
N ASP A 168 -0.68 -12.98 -11.80
CA ASP A 168 -0.74 -13.99 -10.73
C ASP A 168 -2.17 -14.23 -10.25
N ARG A 169 -2.92 -13.18 -9.94
CA ARG A 169 -4.20 -13.29 -9.22
C ARG A 169 -5.42 -12.71 -9.92
N HIS A 170 -5.26 -11.97 -11.01
CA HIS A 170 -6.33 -11.32 -11.79
C HIS A 170 -7.31 -10.49 -10.94
N ALA A 171 -6.81 -9.81 -9.91
CA ALA A 171 -7.63 -9.00 -9.01
C ALA A 171 -8.08 -7.70 -9.68
N ALA A 172 -9.37 -7.34 -9.58
CA ALA A 172 -9.94 -6.14 -10.20
C ALA A 172 -9.19 -4.85 -9.80
N ARG A 173 -8.76 -4.75 -8.53
CA ARG A 173 -7.96 -3.62 -8.05
C ARG A 173 -6.58 -3.48 -8.72
N ASP A 174 -5.94 -4.58 -9.15
CA ASP A 174 -4.67 -4.50 -9.88
C ASP A 174 -4.90 -4.00 -11.30
N LEU A 175 -5.97 -4.41 -11.96
CA LEU A 175 -6.36 -3.90 -13.27
C LEU A 175 -6.74 -2.43 -13.21
N TRP A 176 -7.47 -2.01 -12.16
CA TRP A 176 -7.77 -0.60 -11.92
C TRP A 176 -6.50 0.23 -11.73
N ASP A 177 -5.54 -0.25 -10.91
CA ASP A 177 -4.25 0.41 -10.72
C ASP A 177 -3.47 0.52 -12.03
N LEU A 178 -3.47 -0.51 -12.88
CA LEU A 178 -2.84 -0.49 -14.20
C LEU A 178 -3.52 0.51 -15.14
N TRP A 179 -4.85 0.57 -15.13
CA TRP A 179 -5.57 1.59 -15.89
C TRP A 179 -5.18 3.00 -15.43
N ALA A 180 -5.17 3.27 -14.13
CA ALA A 180 -4.78 4.56 -13.59
C ALA A 180 -3.31 4.91 -13.90
N LEU A 181 -2.40 3.93 -13.80
CA LEU A 181 -0.99 4.08 -14.20
C LEU A 181 -0.84 4.39 -15.70
N SER A 182 -1.69 3.82 -16.56
CA SER A 182 -1.68 4.16 -17.98
C SER A 182 -2.04 5.63 -18.24
N ARG A 183 -2.96 6.20 -17.43
CA ARG A 183 -3.40 7.60 -17.56
C ARG A 183 -2.29 8.61 -17.20
N VAL A 184 -1.32 8.22 -16.38
CA VAL A 184 -0.16 9.03 -16.04
C VAL A 184 1.10 8.67 -16.84
N GLY A 185 0.95 7.85 -17.90
CA GLY A 185 2.03 7.50 -18.81
C GLY A 185 3.05 6.51 -18.24
N ALA A 186 2.70 5.77 -17.17
CA ALA A 186 3.61 4.84 -16.51
C ALA A 186 3.78 3.50 -17.26
N ILE A 187 2.90 3.19 -18.20
CA ILE A 187 2.96 1.97 -19.04
C ILE A 187 3.84 2.28 -20.26
N ASP A 188 5.13 2.22 -20.08
CA ASP A 188 6.13 2.57 -21.08
C ASP A 188 7.16 1.45 -21.34
N ALA A 189 8.16 1.74 -22.18
CA ALA A 189 9.25 0.81 -22.48
C ALA A 189 10.10 0.48 -21.23
N GLY A 190 10.23 1.43 -20.28
CA GLY A 190 10.92 1.22 -19.01
C GLY A 190 10.19 0.22 -18.13
N ALA A 191 8.88 0.36 -17.97
CA ALA A 191 8.04 -0.61 -17.26
C ALA A 191 8.09 -2.00 -17.89
N ALA A 192 8.03 -2.09 -19.24
CA ALA A 192 8.14 -3.35 -19.94
C ALA A 192 9.53 -4.02 -19.75
N ALA A 193 10.60 -3.23 -19.75
CA ALA A 193 11.95 -3.72 -19.47
C ALA A 193 12.10 -4.23 -18.03
N LEU A 194 11.53 -3.52 -17.05
CA LEU A 194 11.50 -3.95 -15.64
C LEU A 194 10.68 -5.24 -15.48
N PHE A 195 9.49 -5.32 -16.10
CA PHE A 195 8.69 -6.54 -16.06
C PHE A 195 9.44 -7.73 -16.66
N ARG A 196 10.14 -7.55 -17.81
CA ARG A 196 10.96 -8.62 -18.41
C ARG A 196 12.09 -9.07 -17.49
N ARG A 197 12.71 -8.12 -16.75
CA ARG A 197 13.85 -8.41 -15.87
C ARG A 197 13.43 -9.06 -14.55
N TYR A 198 12.36 -8.58 -13.95
CA TYR A 198 11.97 -8.90 -12.58
C TYR A 198 10.63 -9.63 -12.48
N GLY A 199 9.86 -9.69 -13.54
CA GLY A 199 8.57 -10.36 -13.58
C GLY A 199 8.69 -11.89 -13.66
N PRO A 200 7.56 -12.60 -13.61
CA PRO A 200 7.55 -14.06 -13.41
C PRO A 200 8.05 -14.86 -14.61
N THR A 201 8.12 -14.28 -15.81
CA THR A 201 8.33 -15.03 -17.06
C THR A 201 9.63 -14.69 -17.80
N ASN A 202 10.41 -13.72 -17.36
CA ASN A 202 11.56 -13.14 -18.08
C ASN A 202 11.24 -12.69 -19.53
N ARG A 203 9.98 -12.42 -19.84
CA ARG A 203 9.46 -11.95 -21.13
C ARG A 203 8.75 -10.62 -20.97
N ALA A 204 8.67 -9.86 -22.05
CA ALA A 204 7.85 -8.65 -22.06
C ALA A 204 6.36 -8.99 -21.83
N PRO A 205 5.58 -8.08 -21.22
CA PRO A 205 4.14 -8.30 -21.09
C PRO A 205 3.47 -8.40 -22.48
N THR A 206 2.42 -9.19 -22.55
CA THR A 206 1.65 -9.40 -23.80
C THR A 206 0.19 -9.10 -23.58
N LEU A 207 -0.55 -8.77 -24.64
CA LEU A 207 -2.00 -8.52 -24.59
C LEU A 207 -2.77 -9.72 -24.01
N ARG A 208 -2.31 -10.94 -24.26
CA ARG A 208 -2.94 -12.17 -23.73
C ARG A 208 -3.02 -12.22 -22.19
N MET A 209 -2.16 -11.48 -21.48
CA MET A 209 -2.23 -11.38 -20.04
C MET A 209 -3.49 -10.65 -19.55
N PHE A 210 -4.18 -9.95 -20.46
CA PHE A 210 -5.37 -9.15 -20.17
C PHE A 210 -6.65 -9.70 -20.83
N ASP A 211 -6.61 -10.91 -21.40
CA ASP A 211 -7.76 -11.51 -22.10
C ASP A 211 -8.93 -11.83 -21.14
N ARG A 212 -8.65 -11.98 -19.85
CA ARG A 212 -9.67 -12.23 -18.82
C ARG A 212 -9.96 -10.95 -18.04
N ALA A 213 -11.10 -10.33 -18.28
CA ALA A 213 -11.60 -9.24 -17.46
C ALA A 213 -12.23 -9.77 -16.15
N PRO A 214 -12.13 -9.04 -15.03
CA PRO A 214 -12.92 -9.32 -13.84
C PRO A 214 -14.43 -9.19 -14.16
N SER A 215 -15.26 -9.99 -13.50
CA SER A 215 -16.71 -9.82 -13.56
C SER A 215 -17.15 -8.54 -12.83
N ASP A 216 -18.36 -8.05 -13.12
CA ASP A 216 -18.93 -6.89 -12.42
C ASP A 216 -19.01 -7.13 -10.89
N ALA A 217 -19.32 -8.36 -10.48
CA ALA A 217 -19.36 -8.72 -9.06
C ALA A 217 -17.97 -8.65 -8.39
N GLU A 218 -16.93 -9.13 -9.06
CA GLU A 218 -15.54 -9.02 -8.57
C GLU A 218 -15.09 -7.56 -8.52
N TRP A 219 -15.47 -6.77 -9.53
CA TRP A 219 -15.18 -5.35 -9.61
C TRP A 219 -15.81 -4.60 -8.44
N GLN A 220 -17.10 -4.78 -8.22
CA GLN A 220 -17.82 -4.19 -7.10
C GLN A 220 -17.27 -4.63 -5.75
N ALA A 221 -17.06 -5.94 -5.55
CA ALA A 221 -16.58 -6.47 -4.28
C ALA A 221 -15.20 -5.94 -3.87
N GLN A 222 -14.33 -5.63 -4.85
CA GLN A 222 -12.95 -5.23 -4.57
C GLN A 222 -12.73 -3.72 -4.56
N LEU A 223 -13.60 -2.93 -5.16
CA LEU A 223 -13.38 -1.49 -5.40
C LEU A 223 -14.43 -0.57 -4.81
N ALA A 224 -15.68 -1.02 -4.60
CA ALA A 224 -16.76 -0.16 -4.11
C ALA A 224 -16.48 0.56 -2.78
N GLY A 225 -15.65 -0.03 -1.91
CA GLY A 225 -15.19 0.60 -0.67
C GLY A 225 -13.93 1.46 -0.80
N GLN A 226 -13.38 1.63 -2.01
CA GLN A 226 -12.08 2.28 -2.22
C GLN A 226 -12.13 3.45 -3.22
N THR A 227 -13.10 3.48 -4.12
CA THR A 227 -13.29 4.53 -5.12
C THR A 227 -14.72 4.53 -5.64
N ARG A 228 -15.11 5.62 -6.30
CA ARG A 228 -16.34 5.67 -7.10
C ARG A 228 -16.23 4.70 -8.28
N LEU A 229 -17.28 3.95 -8.51
CA LEU A 229 -17.44 3.03 -9.65
C LEU A 229 -18.47 3.57 -10.63
#